data_b2eaecac5d4955a2a802799f23bb9a28
#
_entry.id   b2eaecac5d4955a2a802799f23bb9a28
#
_cell.length_a   1.000
_cell.length_b   1.000
_cell.length_c   1.000
_cell.angle_alpha   90.00
_cell.angle_beta   90.00
_cell.angle_gamma   90.00
#
_symmetry.space_group_name_H-M   'P 1'
#
loop_
_entity.id
_entity.type
_entity.pdbx_description
1 polymer ?
#
loop_
_entity_poly.entity_id
_entity_poly.type
_entity_poly.pdbx_seq_one_letter_code
_entity_poly.pdbx_strand_id
1 'polypeptide(L)'
;MITMTLSYHAQYERADRLARLEEVLGFTNVVLEVKDYGDYKRYCVTSSGIVIVKAMEEDFVITAYMITVDHLYHLCLKAGKKQMPPKLYKRVCKNMERHRDLYYI
;
A
#
# COMPACT_ATOMS: atom_id res chain seq x y z
N MET A 1 -24.54 9.03 -7.23
CA MET A 1 -24.17 8.51 -6.70
C MET A 1 -23.11 8.53 -6.32
N ILE A 2 -22.80 8.39 -5.75
CA ILE A 2 -21.87 8.43 -5.42
C ILE A 2 -21.21 7.56 -5.29
N THR A 3 -20.77 7.31 -5.69
CA THR A 3 -20.12 6.55 -5.63
C THR A 3 -19.22 6.76 -4.87
N MET A 4 -19.09 6.36 -4.12
CA MET A 4 -18.31 6.50 -3.38
C MET A 4 -17.18 5.97 -3.61
N THR A 5 -16.24 6.48 -3.77
CA THR A 5 -14.95 5.99 -3.98
C THR A 5 -14.28 5.53 -2.71
N LEU A 6 -14.73 5.99 -1.59
CA LEU A 6 -14.21 5.60 -0.29
C LEU A 6 -15.36 5.39 0.66
N SER A 7 -15.20 4.46 1.60
CA SER A 7 -16.12 4.37 2.72
C SER A 7 -16.00 5.66 3.52
N TYR A 8 -16.98 5.96 4.36
CA TYR A 8 -16.90 7.16 5.19
C TYR A 8 -15.59 7.20 5.97
N HIS A 9 -15.26 6.09 6.62
CA HIS A 9 -14.04 5.99 7.40
C HIS A 9 -12.79 6.23 6.53
N ALA A 10 -12.72 5.56 5.40
CA ALA A 10 -11.57 5.71 4.51
C ALA A 10 -11.48 7.13 3.98
N GLN A 11 -12.62 7.76 3.70
CA GLN A 11 -12.65 9.09 3.13
C GLN A 11 -12.05 10.14 4.07
N TYR A 12 -12.35 10.05 5.35
CA TYR A 12 -11.92 11.07 6.30
C TYR A 12 -10.70 10.69 7.12
N GLU A 13 -10.37 9.41 7.20
CA GLU A 13 -9.21 8.96 7.97
C GLU A 13 -8.14 8.35 7.10
N ARG A 14 -8.54 7.49 6.16
CA ARG A 14 -7.58 6.73 5.37
C ARG A 14 -7.04 7.52 4.19
N ALA A 15 -7.89 8.36 3.59
CA ALA A 15 -7.43 9.24 2.53
C ALA A 15 -6.44 10.25 3.08
N ASP A 16 -6.71 10.77 4.29
CA ASP A 16 -5.78 11.68 4.94
C ASP A 16 -4.48 11.00 5.29
N ARG A 17 -4.55 9.74 5.69
CA ARG A 17 -3.34 8.96 5.98
C ARG A 17 -2.48 8.83 4.73
N LEU A 18 -3.10 8.47 3.61
CA LEU A 18 -2.36 8.34 2.36
C LEU A 18 -1.68 9.65 1.99
N ALA A 19 -2.44 10.76 2.08
CA ALA A 19 -1.89 12.07 1.77
C ALA A 19 -0.71 12.42 2.66
N ARG A 20 -0.80 12.10 3.95
CA ARG A 20 0.31 12.37 4.86
C ARG A 20 1.52 11.50 4.58
N LEU A 21 1.30 10.25 4.24
CA LEU A 21 2.41 9.37 3.90
C LEU A 21 3.12 9.87 2.65
N GLU A 22 2.35 10.30 1.66
CA GLU A 22 2.95 10.84 0.43
C GLU A 22 3.65 12.16 0.67
N GLU A 23 3.17 12.95 1.62
CA GLU A 23 3.82 14.21 1.97
C GLU A 23 5.22 13.97 2.52
N VAL A 24 5.37 12.95 3.35
CA VAL A 24 6.65 12.62 3.96
C VAL A 24 7.57 11.89 2.99
N LEU A 25 7.03 10.94 2.25
CA LEU A 25 7.84 10.04 1.43
C LEU A 25 7.92 10.43 -0.03
N GLY A 26 7.08 11.38 -0.46
CA GLY A 26 7.02 11.80 -1.84
C GLY A 26 6.03 10.97 -2.65
N PHE A 27 5.57 11.55 -3.74
CA PHE A 27 4.65 10.87 -4.63
C PHE A 27 5.44 9.85 -5.47
N THR A 28 4.92 8.64 -5.57
CA THR A 28 5.58 7.58 -6.30
C THR A 28 4.58 6.73 -7.05
N ASN A 29 5.10 5.92 -7.96
CA ASN A 29 4.26 5.07 -8.79
C ASN A 29 4.07 3.70 -8.17
N VAL A 30 2.97 3.05 -8.53
CA VAL A 30 2.74 1.66 -8.16
C VAL A 30 3.74 0.79 -8.90
N VAL A 31 4.48 -0.04 -8.17
CA VAL A 31 5.49 -0.91 -8.76
C VAL A 31 5.15 -2.39 -8.58
N LEU A 32 4.14 -2.70 -7.77
CA LEU A 32 3.71 -4.07 -7.56
C LEU A 32 2.21 -4.04 -7.30
N GLU A 33 1.46 -4.82 -8.05
CA GLU A 33 0.03 -4.96 -7.82
C GLU A 33 -0.27 -6.44 -7.64
N VAL A 34 -0.97 -6.75 -6.56
CA VAL A 34 -1.33 -8.13 -6.24
C VAL A 34 -2.83 -8.21 -6.07
N LYS A 35 -3.47 -9.07 -6.84
CA LYS A 35 -4.91 -9.30 -6.73
C LYS A 35 -5.17 -10.43 -5.77
N ASP A 36 -5.95 -10.17 -4.76
CA ASP A 36 -6.32 -11.16 -3.77
C ASP A 36 -7.78 -11.55 -3.97
N TYR A 37 -7.98 -12.68 -4.61
CA TYR A 37 -9.33 -13.12 -4.94
C TYR A 37 -10.08 -13.66 -3.71
N GLY A 38 -9.35 -14.04 -2.67
CA GLY A 38 -9.97 -14.48 -1.43
C GLY A 38 -10.69 -13.33 -0.73
N ASP A 39 -10.01 -12.20 -0.60
CA ASP A 39 -10.57 -11.00 0.02
C ASP A 39 -11.17 -10.05 -1.01
N TYR A 40 -11.01 -10.38 -2.27
CA TYR A 40 -11.52 -9.60 -3.40
C TYR A 40 -11.02 -8.15 -3.37
N LYS A 41 -9.72 -8.00 -3.18
CA LYS A 41 -9.04 -6.71 -3.10
C LYS A 41 -7.78 -6.71 -3.93
N ARG A 42 -7.31 -5.51 -4.25
CA ARG A 42 -6.03 -5.33 -4.93
C ARG A 42 -5.10 -4.60 -3.97
N TYR A 43 -3.90 -5.12 -3.83
CA TYR A 43 -2.86 -4.49 -3.03
C TYR A 43 -1.86 -3.84 -3.97
N CYS A 44 -1.79 -2.52 -3.93
CA CYS A 44 -0.91 -1.75 -4.81
C CYS A 44 0.23 -1.17 -3.98
N VAL A 45 1.44 -1.63 -4.24
CA VAL A 45 2.61 -1.17 -3.49
C VAL A 45 3.35 -0.14 -4.32
N THR A 46 3.60 1.02 -3.73
CA THR A 46 4.31 2.09 -4.42
C THR A 46 5.81 1.96 -4.23
N SER A 47 6.55 2.67 -5.05
CA SER A 47 8.01 2.64 -4.97
C SER A 47 8.56 3.28 -3.69
N SER A 48 7.74 4.01 -2.95
CA SER A 48 8.16 4.55 -1.65
C SER A 48 7.76 3.66 -0.48
N GLY A 49 7.11 2.53 -0.76
CA GLY A 49 6.79 1.56 0.29
C GLY A 49 5.44 1.75 0.94
N ILE A 50 4.50 2.35 0.24
CA ILE A 50 3.12 2.51 0.71
C ILE A 50 2.26 1.44 0.06
N VAL A 51 1.42 0.77 0.86
CA VAL A 51 0.42 -0.14 0.32
C VAL A 51 -0.88 0.64 0.20
N ILE A 52 -1.45 0.63 -1.00
CA ILE A 52 -2.77 1.20 -1.24
C ILE A 52 -3.69 0.03 -1.55
N VAL A 53 -4.66 -0.21 -0.67
CA VAL A 53 -5.60 -1.32 -0.85
C VAL A 53 -6.83 -0.78 -1.57
N LYS A 54 -7.16 -1.39 -2.70
CA LYS A 54 -8.28 -0.98 -3.52
C LYS A 54 -9.26 -2.14 -3.68
N ALA A 55 -10.50 -1.80 -4.05
CA ALA A 55 -11.48 -2.80 -4.40
C ALA A 55 -11.03 -3.52 -5.68
N MET A 56 -11.46 -4.77 -5.86
CA MET A 56 -11.00 -5.59 -6.98
C MET A 56 -11.34 -4.98 -8.34
N GLU A 57 -12.56 -4.53 -8.50
CA GLU A 57 -13.02 -4.06 -9.79
C GLU A 57 -13.31 -2.56 -9.85
N GLU A 58 -13.23 -1.89 -8.74
CA GLU A 58 -13.50 -0.47 -8.69
C GLU A 58 -12.26 0.28 -8.27
N ASP A 59 -12.17 1.52 -8.70
CA ASP A 59 -10.97 2.31 -8.42
C ASP A 59 -11.16 3.20 -7.21
N PHE A 60 -11.56 2.60 -6.09
CA PHE A 60 -11.61 3.36 -4.86
C PHE A 60 -10.68 2.73 -3.81
N VAL A 61 -10.14 3.59 -2.97
CA VAL A 61 -9.17 3.21 -1.95
C VAL A 61 -9.90 2.77 -0.70
N ILE A 62 -9.59 1.55 -0.25
CA ILE A 62 -10.14 1.03 1.01
C ILE A 62 -9.28 1.50 2.17
N THR A 63 -7.97 1.43 2.03
CA THR A 63 -7.03 1.88 3.06
C THR A 63 -5.65 2.05 2.46
N ALA A 64 -4.76 2.69 3.23
CA ALA A 64 -3.36 2.84 2.85
C ALA A 64 -2.52 2.78 4.10
N TYR A 65 -1.32 2.19 3.99
CA TYR A 65 -0.42 2.07 5.12
C TYR A 65 0.99 1.74 4.63
N MET A 66 1.95 1.82 5.55
CA MET A 66 3.34 1.48 5.24
C MET A 66 3.50 -0.03 5.22
N ILE A 67 4.21 -0.53 4.21
CA ILE A 67 4.42 -1.96 4.10
C ILE A 67 5.64 -2.38 4.91
N THR A 68 5.53 -3.54 5.58
CA THR A 68 6.67 -4.16 6.25
C THR A 68 7.33 -5.15 5.30
N VAL A 69 8.56 -5.57 5.63
CA VAL A 69 9.27 -6.57 4.84
C VAL A 69 8.46 -7.88 4.82
N ASP A 70 7.89 -8.25 5.95
CA ASP A 70 7.12 -9.49 6.04
C ASP A 70 5.89 -9.44 5.12
N HIS A 71 5.19 -8.33 5.14
CA HIS A 71 4.01 -8.17 4.28
C HIS A 71 4.40 -8.17 2.80
N LEU A 72 5.51 -7.50 2.48
CA LEU A 72 6.01 -7.49 1.11
C LEU A 72 6.34 -8.91 0.64
N TYR A 73 6.98 -9.69 1.50
CA TYR A 73 7.30 -11.07 1.19
C TYR A 73 6.03 -11.87 0.86
N HIS A 74 5.00 -11.74 1.70
CA HIS A 74 3.76 -12.48 1.48
C HIS A 74 3.04 -12.04 0.21
N LEU A 75 3.06 -10.75 -0.10
CA LEU A 75 2.46 -10.28 -1.34
C LEU A 75 3.21 -10.80 -2.56
N CYS A 76 4.53 -10.87 -2.48
CA CYS A 76 5.32 -11.41 -3.58
C CYS A 76 5.03 -12.88 -3.79
N LEU A 77 4.87 -13.64 -2.71
CA LEU A 77 4.48 -15.05 -2.82
C LEU A 77 3.12 -15.19 -3.51
N LYS A 78 2.16 -14.36 -3.14
CA LYS A 78 0.84 -14.38 -3.76
C LYS A 78 0.92 -14.05 -5.25
N ALA A 79 1.83 -13.17 -5.61
CA ALA A 79 1.99 -12.78 -7.01
C ALA A 79 2.81 -13.80 -7.81
N GLY A 80 3.27 -14.88 -7.17
CA GLY A 80 4.07 -15.88 -7.84
C GLY A 80 5.50 -15.46 -8.10
N LYS A 81 5.99 -14.44 -7.41
CA LYS A 81 7.36 -13.97 -7.59
C LYS A 81 8.29 -14.76 -6.69
N LYS A 82 9.45 -15.12 -7.23
CA LYS A 82 10.41 -15.89 -6.48
C LYS A 82 11.19 -15.08 -5.47
N GLN A 83 11.29 -13.76 -5.72
CA GLN A 83 12.00 -12.90 -4.80
C GLN A 83 11.42 -11.50 -4.86
N MET A 84 11.68 -10.73 -3.81
CA MET A 84 11.19 -9.37 -3.72
C MET A 84 11.99 -8.46 -4.65
N PRO A 85 11.34 -7.45 -5.26
CA PRO A 85 12.08 -6.48 -6.07
C PRO A 85 13.17 -5.82 -5.22
N PRO A 86 14.43 -5.83 -5.66
CA PRO A 86 15.53 -5.35 -4.80
C PRO A 86 15.41 -3.90 -4.37
N LYS A 87 15.01 -3.01 -5.27
CA LYS A 87 14.89 -1.60 -4.94
C LYS A 87 13.78 -1.36 -3.93
N LEU A 88 12.66 -2.04 -4.12
CA LEU A 88 11.54 -1.92 -3.20
C LEU A 88 11.91 -2.48 -1.83
N TYR A 89 12.55 -3.63 -1.80
CA TYR A 89 13.00 -4.23 -0.56
C TYR A 89 13.89 -3.28 0.24
N LYS A 90 14.87 -2.68 -0.45
CA LYS A 90 15.78 -1.73 0.21
C LYS A 90 15.04 -0.53 0.75
N ARG A 91 14.07 -0.03 -0.02
CA ARG A 91 13.29 1.13 0.43
C ARG A 91 12.47 0.80 1.66
N VAL A 92 11.86 -0.39 1.67
CA VAL A 92 11.04 -0.80 2.82
C VAL A 92 11.91 -0.95 4.06
N CYS A 93 13.09 -1.55 3.93
CA CYS A 93 14.02 -1.68 5.06
C CYS A 93 14.41 -0.30 5.61
N LYS A 94 14.69 0.64 4.72
CA LYS A 94 15.04 2.00 5.12
C LYS A 94 13.88 2.68 5.83
N ASN A 95 12.66 2.51 5.34
CA ASN A 95 11.49 3.09 5.97
C ASN A 95 11.27 2.53 7.36
N MET A 96 11.42 1.22 7.53
CA MET A 96 11.24 0.57 8.82
C MET A 96 12.26 1.05 9.84
N GLU A 97 13.41 1.48 9.36
CA GLU A 97 14.46 2.01 10.22
C GLU A 97 14.28 3.50 10.50
N ARG A 98 13.98 4.28 9.47
CA ARG A 98 13.97 5.75 9.58
C ARG A 98 12.61 6.35 9.84
N HIS A 99 11.54 5.64 9.48
CA HIS A 99 10.18 6.17 9.56
C HIS A 99 9.28 5.25 10.38
N ARG A 100 9.78 4.78 11.48
CA ARG A 100 9.03 3.83 12.33
C ARG A 100 7.71 4.39 12.79
N ASP A 101 7.67 5.68 13.05
CA ASP A 101 6.45 6.34 13.50
C ASP A 101 5.32 6.25 12.49
N LEU A 102 5.65 6.16 11.21
CA LEU A 102 4.63 6.07 10.17
C LEU A 102 3.91 4.73 10.15
N TYR A 103 4.48 3.72 10.81
CA TYR A 103 3.88 2.39 10.85
C TYR A 103 2.80 2.27 11.93
N TYR A 104 2.65 3.29 12.75
CA TYR A 104 1.70 3.28 13.85
C TYR A 104 0.60 4.33 13.68
N ILE A 105 0.49 4.90 12.53
CA ILE A 105 -0.55 5.91 12.27
C ILE A 105 -1.90 5.26 12.05
#